data_c0bd736d3356900c88cb2973882a28f6
#
_entry.id   c0bd736d3356900c88cb2973882a28f6
#
_cell.length_a   1.000
_cell.length_b   1.000
_cell.length_c   1.000
_cell.angle_alpha   90.00
_cell.angle_beta   90.00
_cell.angle_gamma   90.00
#
_symmetry.space_group_name_H-M   'P 1'
#
loop_
_entity.id
_entity.type
_entity.pdbx_description
1 polymer ?
#
loop_
_entity_poly.entity_id
_entity_poly.type
_entity_poly.pdbx_seq_one_letter_code
_entity_poly.pdbx_strand_id
1 'polypeptide(L)'
;MFARPNTLLVFYRVSCPTCKLTLPYLHRVQMPVLGISQDDAEATEKFRQQFEVKIESVLDLAAEGYPASNEFGVHHVPTMFVLDEKGEIAERIEGFDKDALERLGACFAESERVPEFRPG
;
A
#
# COMPACT_ATOMS: atom_id res chain seq x y z
N MET A 1 -9.15 -14.11 4.13
CA MET A 1 -8.95 -13.20 5.26
C MET A 1 -9.27 -11.75 4.90
N PHE A 2 -8.62 -11.16 3.91
CA PHE A 2 -8.97 -9.81 3.47
C PHE A 2 -9.92 -9.87 2.28
N ALA A 3 -11.09 -10.47 2.52
CA ALA A 3 -12.07 -10.68 1.46
C ALA A 3 -12.87 -9.39 1.20
N ARG A 4 -12.16 -8.34 0.76
CA ARG A 4 -12.76 -7.05 0.42
C ARG A 4 -12.79 -6.91 -1.09
N PRO A 5 -13.94 -7.03 -1.74
CA PRO A 5 -14.00 -6.90 -3.18
C PRO A 5 -13.66 -5.48 -3.63
N ASN A 6 -13.10 -5.38 -4.82
CA ASN A 6 -12.76 -4.11 -5.47
C ASN A 6 -11.92 -3.19 -4.60
N THR A 7 -10.92 -3.76 -3.90
CA THR A 7 -10.08 -3.02 -2.96
C THR A 7 -8.61 -3.14 -3.35
N LEU A 8 -7.85 -2.08 -3.12
CA LEU A 8 -6.40 -2.11 -3.26
C LEU A 8 -5.80 -2.37 -1.88
N LEU A 9 -5.12 -3.51 -1.72
CA LEU A 9 -4.39 -3.84 -0.49
C LEU A 9 -2.96 -3.33 -0.63
N VAL A 10 -2.43 -2.69 0.40
CA VAL A 10 -1.09 -2.12 0.37
C VAL A 10 -0.32 -2.58 1.60
N PHE A 11 0.66 -3.47 1.39
CA PHE A 11 1.55 -3.91 2.47
C PHE A 11 2.71 -2.93 2.56
N TYR A 12 2.97 -2.42 3.77
CA TYR A 12 4.01 -1.40 3.95
C TYR A 12 4.69 -1.50 5.31
N ARG A 13 5.80 -0.79 5.42
CA ARG A 13 6.58 -0.68 6.65
C ARG A 13 7.01 0.77 6.82
N VAL A 14 6.97 1.28 8.06
CA VAL A 14 7.23 2.71 8.31
C VAL A 14 8.69 3.10 8.05
N SER A 15 9.62 2.16 8.11
CA SER A 15 11.04 2.43 7.85
C SER A 15 11.42 2.36 6.37
N CYS A 16 10.49 1.97 5.50
CA CYS A 16 10.76 1.76 4.09
C CYS A 16 10.73 3.09 3.31
N PRO A 17 11.84 3.50 2.67
CA PRO A 17 11.85 4.76 1.91
C PRO A 17 10.85 4.80 0.78
N THR A 18 10.67 3.70 0.05
CA THR A 18 9.70 3.62 -1.05
C THR A 18 8.27 3.70 -0.52
N CYS A 19 8.01 3.16 0.67
CA CYS A 19 6.71 3.30 1.32
C CYS A 19 6.43 4.76 1.67
N LYS A 20 7.44 5.49 2.15
CA LYS A 20 7.31 6.91 2.45
C LYS A 20 6.97 7.73 1.20
N LEU A 21 7.46 7.29 0.05
CA LEU A 21 7.15 7.90 -1.23
C LEU A 21 5.73 7.55 -1.69
N THR A 22 5.33 6.30 -1.53
CA THR A 22 4.12 5.74 -2.14
C THR A 22 2.84 6.05 -1.35
N LEU A 23 2.86 5.81 -0.05
CA LEU A 23 1.67 5.86 0.78
C LEU A 23 0.95 7.21 0.74
N PRO A 24 1.63 8.36 0.70
CA PRO A 24 0.93 9.65 0.66
C PRO A 24 0.08 9.88 -0.59
N TYR A 25 0.32 9.14 -1.66
CA TYR A 25 -0.44 9.30 -2.91
C TYR A 25 -1.63 8.36 -3.03
N LEU A 26 -1.75 7.35 -2.17
CA LEU A 26 -2.74 6.28 -2.36
C LEU A 26 -4.19 6.74 -2.21
N HIS A 27 -4.44 7.85 -1.51
CA HIS A 27 -5.78 8.41 -1.43
C HIS A 27 -6.28 8.95 -2.78
N ARG A 28 -5.38 9.07 -3.77
CA ARG A 28 -5.73 9.57 -5.10
C ARG A 28 -6.32 8.49 -6.02
N VAL A 29 -6.14 7.21 -5.70
CA VAL A 29 -6.71 6.15 -6.55
C VAL A 29 -8.24 6.13 -6.42
N GLN A 30 -8.90 5.68 -7.48
CA GLN A 30 -10.37 5.69 -7.57
C GLN A 30 -10.96 4.35 -7.15
N MET A 31 -10.53 3.83 -6.01
CA MET A 31 -11.06 2.62 -5.41
C MET A 31 -10.73 2.59 -3.93
N PRO A 32 -11.44 1.80 -3.12
CA PRO A 32 -11.10 1.66 -1.70
C PRO A 32 -9.69 1.14 -1.52
N VAL A 33 -8.98 1.67 -0.51
CA VAL A 33 -7.61 1.27 -0.20
C VAL A 33 -7.53 0.83 1.25
N LEU A 34 -6.92 -0.33 1.50
CA LEU A 34 -6.64 -0.81 2.85
C LEU A 34 -5.15 -1.02 2.99
N GLY A 35 -4.52 -0.29 3.92
CA GLY A 35 -3.12 -0.46 4.25
C GLY A 35 -2.94 -1.61 5.23
N ILE A 36 -1.86 -2.35 5.07
CA ILE A 36 -1.49 -3.44 5.98
C ILE A 36 -0.08 -3.13 6.44
N SER A 37 0.03 -2.63 7.68
CA SER A 37 1.30 -2.19 8.26
C SER A 37 1.98 -3.35 8.97
N GLN A 38 3.28 -3.52 8.71
CA GLN A 38 4.09 -4.52 9.39
C GLN A 38 4.68 -4.01 10.71
N ASP A 39 4.30 -2.79 11.13
CA ASP A 39 4.75 -2.18 12.36
C ASP A 39 3.61 -2.10 13.39
N ASP A 40 3.96 -1.76 14.65
CA ASP A 40 2.96 -1.67 15.70
C ASP A 40 2.05 -0.43 15.52
N ALA A 41 1.02 -0.34 16.36
CA ALA A 41 0.02 0.72 16.24
C ALA A 41 0.63 2.11 16.44
N GLU A 42 1.57 2.26 17.37
CA GLU A 42 2.18 3.55 17.66
C GLU A 42 3.02 4.05 16.49
N ALA A 43 3.90 3.18 15.96
CA ALA A 43 4.75 3.52 14.83
C ALA A 43 3.92 3.82 13.58
N THR A 44 2.87 3.03 13.36
CA THR A 44 1.98 3.21 12.22
C THR A 44 1.24 4.55 12.29
N GLU A 45 0.74 4.92 13.47
CA GLU A 45 0.01 6.17 13.61
C GLU A 45 0.94 7.38 13.44
N LYS A 46 2.15 7.32 13.98
CA LYS A 46 3.15 8.38 13.77
C LYS A 46 3.47 8.56 12.31
N PHE A 47 3.63 7.46 11.58
CA PHE A 47 3.90 7.47 10.15
C PHE A 47 2.74 8.11 9.39
N ARG A 48 1.51 7.73 9.72
CA ARG A 48 0.32 8.28 9.05
C ARG A 48 0.20 9.79 9.26
N GLN A 49 0.52 10.28 10.45
CA GLN A 49 0.47 11.71 10.75
C GLN A 49 1.61 12.46 10.05
N GLN A 50 2.82 11.92 10.11
CA GLN A 50 4.00 12.57 9.55
C GLN A 50 3.93 12.72 8.04
N PHE A 51 3.43 11.71 7.35
CA PHE A 51 3.38 11.69 5.89
C PHE A 51 1.98 11.92 5.32
N GLU A 52 1.03 12.30 6.17
CA GLU A 52 -0.36 12.59 5.77
C GLU A 52 -0.99 11.43 4.99
N VAL A 53 -0.81 10.22 5.49
CA VAL A 53 -1.38 9.01 4.88
C VAL A 53 -2.84 8.91 5.31
N LYS A 54 -3.75 9.00 4.35
CA LYS A 54 -5.19 9.14 4.61
C LYS A 54 -5.98 7.87 4.31
N ILE A 55 -5.33 6.71 4.38
CA ILE A 55 -5.99 5.43 4.15
C ILE A 55 -6.16 4.67 5.45
N GLU A 56 -7.19 3.83 5.52
CA GLU A 56 -7.38 2.92 6.64
C GLU A 56 -6.24 1.91 6.66
N SER A 57 -5.76 1.53 7.85
CA SER A 57 -4.70 0.52 7.98
C SER A 57 -5.03 -0.48 9.07
N VAL A 58 -4.64 -1.73 8.85
CA VAL A 58 -4.65 -2.78 9.85
C VAL A 58 -3.21 -3.23 10.08
N LEU A 59 -2.95 -3.97 11.16
CA LEU A 59 -1.59 -4.35 11.53
C LEU A 59 -1.32 -5.82 11.19
N ASP A 60 -0.09 -6.10 10.75
CA ASP A 60 0.41 -7.44 10.44
C ASP A 60 1.72 -7.59 11.21
N LEU A 61 1.63 -8.03 12.46
CA LEU A 61 2.71 -7.91 13.43
C LEU A 61 3.73 -9.04 13.39
N ALA A 62 4.99 -8.69 13.62
CA ALA A 62 6.09 -9.65 13.74
C ALA A 62 5.84 -10.64 14.89
N ALA A 63 5.24 -10.19 15.98
CA ALA A 63 4.92 -11.04 17.13
C ALA A 63 3.95 -12.17 16.77
N GLU A 64 3.18 -11.99 15.69
CA GLU A 64 2.24 -12.99 15.19
C GLU A 64 2.77 -13.71 13.95
N GLY A 65 4.02 -13.45 13.56
CA GLY A 65 4.65 -14.06 12.40
C GLY A 65 4.23 -13.52 11.04
N TYR A 66 3.74 -12.28 11.01
CA TYR A 66 3.28 -11.62 9.78
C TYR A 66 2.28 -12.49 9.00
N PRO A 67 1.14 -12.87 9.60
CA PRO A 67 0.23 -13.80 8.93
C PRO A 67 -0.31 -13.33 7.58
N ALA A 68 -0.63 -12.04 7.45
CA ALA A 68 -1.15 -11.51 6.19
C ALA A 68 -0.07 -11.47 5.11
N SER A 69 1.14 -11.02 5.45
CA SER A 69 2.24 -10.98 4.51
C SER A 69 2.60 -12.38 4.02
N ASN A 70 2.57 -13.36 4.91
CA ASN A 70 2.83 -14.74 4.54
C ASN A 70 1.73 -15.31 3.65
N GLU A 71 0.48 -15.01 3.95
CA GLU A 71 -0.65 -15.48 3.14
C GLU A 71 -0.56 -14.96 1.70
N PHE A 72 -0.17 -13.70 1.53
CA PHE A 72 -0.09 -13.06 0.21
C PHE A 72 1.28 -13.21 -0.45
N GLY A 73 2.23 -13.87 0.19
CA GLY A 73 3.57 -14.08 -0.36
C GLY A 73 4.35 -12.77 -0.51
N VAL A 74 4.21 -11.86 0.45
CA VAL A 74 4.90 -10.57 0.43
C VAL A 74 6.30 -10.73 1.00
N HIS A 75 7.32 -10.45 0.17
CA HIS A 75 8.72 -10.57 0.57
C HIS A 75 9.41 -9.21 0.69
N HIS A 76 8.84 -8.17 0.13
CA HIS A 76 9.33 -6.79 0.28
C HIS A 76 8.14 -5.84 0.20
N VAL A 77 8.38 -4.61 0.61
CA VAL A 77 7.36 -3.57 0.66
C VAL A 77 7.84 -2.33 -0.08
N PRO A 78 6.96 -1.51 -0.63
CA PRO A 78 5.53 -1.74 -0.67
C PRO A 78 5.16 -2.78 -1.72
N THR A 79 4.20 -3.63 -1.41
CA THR A 79 3.59 -4.53 -2.38
C THR A 79 2.09 -4.31 -2.32
N MET A 80 1.46 -4.15 -3.47
CA MET A 80 0.04 -3.87 -3.55
C MET A 80 -0.66 -4.97 -4.35
N PHE A 81 -1.91 -5.22 -3.98
CA PHE A 81 -2.75 -6.20 -4.68
C PHE A 81 -4.08 -5.56 -5.02
N VAL A 82 -4.42 -5.58 -6.29
CA VAL A 82 -5.75 -5.16 -6.74
C VAL A 82 -6.67 -6.37 -6.60
N LEU A 83 -7.70 -6.25 -5.76
CA LEU A 83 -8.69 -7.30 -5.59
C LEU A 83 -9.88 -7.02 -6.49
N ASP A 84 -10.38 -8.07 -7.16
CA ASP A 84 -11.51 -7.93 -8.07
C ASP A 84 -12.85 -7.99 -7.32
N GLU A 85 -13.94 -8.07 -8.06
CA GLU A 85 -15.30 -8.08 -7.50
C GLU A 85 -15.58 -9.29 -6.62
N LYS A 86 -14.77 -10.34 -6.74
CA LYS A 86 -14.89 -11.55 -5.92
C LYS A 86 -13.91 -11.54 -4.74
N GLY A 87 -13.07 -10.50 -4.62
CA GLY A 87 -12.03 -10.43 -3.61
C GLY A 87 -10.80 -11.25 -3.96
N GLU A 88 -10.66 -11.67 -5.21
CA GLU A 88 -9.50 -12.41 -5.68
C GLU A 88 -8.45 -11.45 -6.25
N ILE A 89 -7.18 -11.88 -6.23
CA ILE A 89 -6.08 -11.04 -6.71
C ILE A 89 -6.14 -10.93 -8.23
N ALA A 90 -6.39 -9.71 -8.73
CA ALA A 90 -6.40 -9.43 -10.15
C ALA A 90 -5.03 -8.93 -10.64
N GLU A 91 -4.28 -8.22 -9.77
CA GLU A 91 -2.99 -7.65 -10.15
C GLU A 91 -2.10 -7.52 -8.92
N ARG A 92 -0.79 -7.73 -9.09
CA ARG A 92 0.24 -7.50 -8.07
C ARG A 92 1.14 -6.37 -8.55
N ILE A 93 1.34 -5.36 -7.69
CA ILE A 93 2.16 -4.19 -8.00
C ILE A 93 3.26 -4.10 -6.94
N GLU A 94 4.52 -4.13 -7.35
CA GLU A 94 5.65 -4.06 -6.42
C GLU A 94 6.37 -2.72 -6.55
N GLY A 95 6.69 -2.10 -5.41
CA GLY A 95 7.36 -0.82 -5.38
C GLY A 95 6.43 0.34 -5.73
N PHE A 96 7.01 1.50 -6.02
CA PHE A 96 6.26 2.65 -6.52
C PHE A 96 6.18 2.55 -8.05
N ASP A 97 4.97 2.46 -8.56
CA ASP A 97 4.72 2.35 -9.99
C ASP A 97 3.68 3.41 -10.36
N LYS A 98 4.18 4.53 -10.90
CA LYS A 98 3.35 5.68 -11.26
C LYS A 98 2.27 5.29 -12.29
N ASP A 99 2.68 4.53 -13.31
CA ASP A 99 1.74 4.09 -14.35
C ASP A 99 0.61 3.26 -13.77
N ALA A 100 0.94 2.33 -12.86
CA ALA A 100 -0.07 1.51 -12.22
C ALA A 100 -1.05 2.35 -11.41
N LEU A 101 -0.55 3.32 -10.64
CA LEU A 101 -1.41 4.19 -9.86
C LEU A 101 -2.29 5.07 -10.75
N GLU A 102 -1.76 5.54 -11.88
CA GLU A 102 -2.55 6.31 -12.84
C GLU A 102 -3.65 5.46 -13.47
N ARG A 103 -3.37 4.21 -13.78
CA ARG A 103 -4.39 3.27 -14.27
C ARG A 103 -5.50 3.06 -13.24
N LEU A 104 -5.18 3.19 -11.95
CA LEU A 104 -6.16 3.06 -10.87
C LEU A 104 -6.84 4.40 -10.53
N GLY A 105 -6.58 5.43 -11.32
CA GLY A 105 -7.28 6.70 -11.23
C GLY A 105 -6.52 7.82 -10.53
N ALA A 106 -5.29 7.60 -10.07
CA ALA A 106 -4.50 8.66 -9.46
C ALA A 106 -4.01 9.64 -10.51
N CYS A 107 -4.00 10.93 -10.16
CA CYS A 107 -3.48 11.97 -11.03
C CYS A 107 -2.29 12.62 -10.35
N PHE A 108 -1.23 12.86 -11.13
CA PHE A 108 -0.02 13.52 -10.65
C PHE A 108 0.17 14.82 -11.42
N ALA A 109 0.39 15.92 -10.70
CA ALA A 109 0.65 17.21 -11.33
C ALA A 109 2.06 17.19 -11.94
N GLU A 110 2.24 17.92 -13.06
CA GLU A 110 3.55 17.99 -13.70
C GLU A 110 4.63 18.57 -12.79
N SER A 111 4.23 19.43 -11.85
CA SER A 111 5.15 20.01 -10.88
C SER A 111 5.57 19.02 -9.78
N GLU A 112 4.90 17.89 -9.64
CA GLU A 112 5.24 16.89 -8.65
C GLU A 112 6.43 16.07 -9.14
N ARG A 113 7.46 15.98 -8.28
CA ARG A 113 8.68 15.25 -8.61
C ARG A 113 8.57 13.81 -8.12
N VAL A 114 7.92 12.97 -8.93
CA VAL A 114 7.80 11.55 -8.62
C VAL A 114 8.48 10.74 -9.72
N PRO A 115 9.18 9.65 -9.37
CA PRO A 115 9.78 8.78 -10.38
C PRO A 115 8.70 7.99 -11.11
N GLU A 116 9.01 7.54 -12.33
CA GLU A 116 8.11 6.65 -13.08
C GLU A 116 7.95 5.32 -12.35
N PHE A 117 9.05 4.80 -11.83
CA PHE A 117 9.06 3.54 -11.09
C PHE A 117 10.18 3.56 -10.06
N ARG A 118 9.91 3.00 -8.88
CA ARG A 118 10.90 2.85 -7.83
C ARG A 118 10.71 1.51 -7.15
N PRO A 119 11.72 0.62 -7.18
CA PRO A 119 11.61 -0.68 -6.53
C PRO A 119 11.48 -0.53 -5.01
N GLY A 120 10.78 -1.48 -4.42
CA GLY A 120 10.59 -1.53 -2.99
C GLY A 120 11.77 -2.07 -2.22
#